data_eede2a66b6cb4334643306676164c900
#
_entry.id   eede2a66b6cb4334643306676164c900
#
_cell.length_a   1.000
_cell.length_b   1.000
_cell.length_c   1.000
_cell.angle_alpha   90.00
_cell.angle_beta   90.00
_cell.angle_gamma   90.00
#
_symmetry.space_group_name_H-M   'P 1'
#
loop_
_entity.id
_entity.type
_entity.pdbx_description
1 polymer ?
#
loop_
_entity_poly.entity_id
_entity_poly.type
_entity_poly.pdbx_seq_one_letter_code
_entity_poly.pdbx_strand_id
1 'polypeptide(L)'
;MQKRYLFVFYQWLNVLTYSGNLDEDRSSMLKQRTLKRVVKAIGIGLHSGQKVLINFVPHVADGGIVFRRIDLNPPIDIPADAMLIQEAFMCSNLVQENAKVGTIEHVMSAIAGLGIDNLISEVSASAVPIMDGSAGPFIYLLMQGELVEQDSPKKFVRIIKPIEALID
;
A
#
# COMPACT_ATOMS: atom_id res chain seq x y z
N MET A 1 -2.20 -19.74 29.94
CA MET A 1 -3.26 -18.84 29.39
C MET A 1 -2.74 -18.36 28.05
N GLN A 2 -3.09 -19.09 26.98
CA GLN A 2 -2.58 -18.88 25.62
C GLN A 2 -3.20 -17.63 25.02
N LYS A 3 -2.40 -16.63 24.64
CA LYS A 3 -2.87 -15.45 23.94
C LYS A 3 -3.01 -15.79 22.45
N ARG A 4 -4.26 -15.81 21.97
CA ARG A 4 -4.57 -15.93 20.54
C ARG A 4 -4.45 -14.54 19.91
N TYR A 5 -3.51 -14.35 19.01
CA TYR A 5 -3.44 -13.16 18.19
C TYR A 5 -3.99 -13.50 16.80
N LEU A 6 -5.14 -12.93 16.46
CA LEU A 6 -5.68 -12.97 15.10
C LEU A 6 -5.05 -11.81 14.32
N PHE A 7 -4.00 -12.08 13.56
CA PHE A 7 -3.47 -11.14 12.59
C PHE A 7 -4.30 -11.23 11.31
N VAL A 8 -5.14 -10.24 11.08
CA VAL A 8 -5.89 -10.09 9.83
C VAL A 8 -5.07 -9.20 8.91
N PHE A 9 -4.21 -9.79 8.07
CA PHE A 9 -3.54 -9.11 6.99
C PHE A 9 -4.50 -8.94 5.82
N TYR A 10 -5.30 -7.88 5.83
CA TYR A 10 -6.30 -7.59 4.80
C TYR A 10 -5.73 -6.75 3.68
N GLN A 11 -4.80 -7.02 2.92
CA GLN A 11 -4.50 -6.37 1.64
C GLN A 11 -3.17 -6.74 0.97
N TRP A 12 -2.41 -7.64 1.58
CA TRP A 12 -1.05 -7.91 1.13
C TRP A 12 -0.91 -9.18 0.31
N LEU A 13 -1.98 -9.93 0.11
CA LEU A 13 -1.91 -11.15 -0.66
C LEU A 13 -2.33 -10.87 -2.10
N ASN A 14 -1.41 -10.94 -3.05
CA ASN A 14 -1.72 -11.24 -4.45
C ASN A 14 -2.26 -12.68 -4.51
N VAL A 15 -3.48 -12.87 -4.03
CA VAL A 15 -4.15 -14.16 -4.07
C VAL A 15 -4.92 -14.25 -5.37
N LEU A 16 -4.52 -15.26 -6.16
CA LEU A 16 -5.28 -15.90 -7.23
C LEU A 16 -6.56 -15.15 -7.61
N THR A 17 -6.48 -14.41 -8.68
CA THR A 17 -7.65 -13.83 -9.34
C THR A 17 -8.67 -14.92 -9.57
N TYR A 18 -9.79 -14.85 -8.86
CA TYR A 18 -10.95 -15.67 -9.16
C TYR A 18 -11.56 -15.15 -10.47
N SER A 19 -11.27 -15.82 -11.57
CA SER A 19 -12.02 -15.70 -12.84
C SER A 19 -13.23 -16.62 -12.78
N GLY A 20 -14.18 -16.37 -11.92
CA GLY A 20 -15.49 -16.99 -11.97
C GLY A 20 -16.33 -16.28 -13.01
N ASN A 21 -16.96 -17.02 -13.91
CA ASN A 21 -18.00 -16.52 -14.81
C ASN A 21 -19.12 -15.88 -13.97
N LEU A 22 -19.08 -14.56 -13.85
CA LEU A 22 -20.19 -13.74 -13.41
C LEU A 22 -20.66 -12.94 -14.63
N ASP A 23 -21.38 -13.62 -15.53
CA ASP A 23 -22.02 -13.00 -16.69
C ASP A 23 -23.30 -12.24 -16.33
N GLU A 24 -23.50 -11.84 -15.09
CA GLU A 24 -24.64 -11.03 -14.70
C GLU A 24 -24.16 -9.75 -14.00
N ASP A 25 -24.39 -8.64 -14.71
CA ASP A 25 -24.38 -7.26 -14.25
C ASP A 25 -23.01 -6.61 -13.91
N ARG A 26 -22.17 -6.44 -14.93
CA ARG A 26 -20.96 -5.61 -14.85
C ARG A 26 -21.22 -4.17 -14.40
N SER A 27 -22.45 -3.68 -14.43
CA SER A 27 -22.80 -2.32 -14.03
C SER A 27 -22.82 -2.10 -12.52
N SER A 28 -22.90 -3.18 -11.73
CA SER A 28 -22.94 -3.14 -10.26
C SER A 28 -21.62 -3.48 -9.57
N MET A 29 -20.56 -3.86 -10.31
CA MET A 29 -19.27 -4.18 -9.72
C MET A 29 -18.58 -2.94 -9.18
N LEU A 30 -18.07 -3.02 -7.95
CA LEU A 30 -17.19 -1.99 -7.39
C LEU A 30 -15.95 -1.83 -8.27
N LYS A 31 -15.67 -0.58 -8.65
CA LYS A 31 -14.53 -0.23 -9.50
C LYS A 31 -13.28 0.02 -8.68
N GLN A 32 -12.12 -0.22 -9.31
CA GLN A 32 -10.83 0.19 -8.77
C GLN A 32 -10.76 1.71 -8.64
N ARG A 33 -9.90 2.18 -7.71
CA ARG A 33 -9.71 3.61 -7.44
C ARG A 33 -8.25 4.01 -7.49
N THR A 34 -8.03 5.23 -7.97
CA THR A 34 -6.75 5.94 -7.90
C THR A 34 -6.99 7.41 -7.54
N LEU A 35 -5.94 8.21 -7.54
CA LEU A 35 -6.05 9.66 -7.42
C LEU A 35 -6.32 10.30 -8.78
N LYS A 36 -6.97 11.47 -8.77
CA LYS A 36 -7.14 12.31 -9.95
C LYS A 36 -5.91 13.14 -10.25
N ARG A 37 -5.19 13.55 -9.21
CA ARG A 37 -4.01 14.42 -9.31
C ARG A 37 -2.93 14.05 -8.30
N VAL A 38 -1.70 14.45 -8.61
CA VAL A 38 -0.55 14.25 -7.73
C VAL A 38 -0.67 15.12 -6.49
N VAL A 39 -0.39 14.54 -5.34
CA VAL A 39 -0.24 15.27 -4.07
C VAL A 39 1.14 15.00 -3.48
N LYS A 40 1.67 15.97 -2.74
CA LYS A 40 3.05 15.95 -2.25
C LYS A 40 3.10 16.36 -0.78
N ALA A 41 4.03 15.75 -0.06
CA ALA A 41 4.35 16.15 1.30
C ALA A 41 5.85 16.01 1.56
N ILE A 42 6.28 16.68 2.62
CA ILE A 42 7.63 16.56 3.17
C ILE A 42 7.49 16.28 4.65
N GLY A 43 8.26 15.32 5.13
CA GLY A 43 8.34 14.99 6.56
C GLY A 43 9.72 14.47 6.92
N ILE A 44 9.82 13.81 8.06
CA ILE A 44 11.06 13.28 8.61
C ILE A 44 10.95 11.76 8.72
N GLY A 45 11.98 11.04 8.31
CA GLY A 45 12.09 9.59 8.51
C GLY A 45 12.31 9.25 9.98
N LEU A 46 11.49 8.36 10.54
CA LEU A 46 11.48 8.05 11.98
C LEU A 46 12.86 7.63 12.51
N HIS A 47 13.51 6.70 11.82
CA HIS A 47 14.79 6.14 12.28
C HIS A 47 16.01 6.91 11.77
N SER A 48 15.90 7.59 10.64
CA SER A 48 17.02 8.29 10.00
C SER A 48 17.14 9.74 10.43
N GLY A 49 16.04 10.37 10.89
CA GLY A 49 15.97 11.82 11.12
C GLY A 49 16.09 12.65 9.83
N GLN A 50 16.16 12.00 8.66
CA GLN A 50 16.34 12.68 7.38
C GLN A 50 15.02 13.27 6.87
N LYS A 51 15.15 14.38 6.15
CA LYS A 51 14.04 14.96 5.40
C LYS A 51 13.66 14.05 4.23
N VAL A 52 12.39 13.69 4.13
CA VAL A 52 11.85 12.81 3.10
C VAL A 52 10.74 13.52 2.36
N LEU A 53 10.87 13.58 1.04
CA LEU A 53 9.78 13.95 0.14
C LEU A 53 8.98 12.71 -0.20
N ILE A 54 7.66 12.79 -0.14
CA ILE A 54 6.75 11.79 -0.65
C ILE A 54 5.78 12.43 -1.65
N ASN A 55 5.63 11.82 -2.84
CA ASN A 55 4.65 12.17 -3.85
C ASN A 55 3.72 10.99 -4.05
N PHE A 56 2.40 11.23 -4.02
CA PHE A 56 1.40 10.25 -4.40
C PHE A 56 0.94 10.55 -5.81
N VAL A 57 1.25 9.65 -6.73
CA VAL A 57 1.01 9.79 -8.17
C VAL A 57 -0.05 8.79 -8.60
N PRO A 58 -1.09 9.21 -9.36
CA PRO A 58 -2.06 8.29 -9.93
C PRO A 58 -1.39 7.15 -10.69
N HIS A 59 -1.92 5.94 -10.56
CA HIS A 59 -1.42 4.78 -11.29
C HIS A 59 -2.53 4.21 -12.19
N VAL A 60 -2.12 3.52 -13.23
CA VAL A 60 -3.04 2.86 -14.16
C VAL A 60 -3.85 1.76 -13.46
N ALA A 61 -5.00 1.42 -14.01
CA ALA A 61 -5.79 0.29 -13.52
C ALA A 61 -4.95 -1.01 -13.54
N ASP A 62 -5.14 -1.85 -12.54
CA ASP A 62 -4.37 -3.08 -12.30
C ASP A 62 -2.88 -2.89 -12.00
N GLY A 63 -2.42 -1.63 -11.89
CA GLY A 63 -1.03 -1.32 -11.55
C GLY A 63 -0.65 -1.57 -10.09
N GLY A 64 -1.65 -1.65 -9.20
CA GLY A 64 -1.44 -1.88 -7.78
C GLY A 64 -0.78 -0.70 -7.06
N ILE A 65 -0.34 -0.95 -5.83
CA ILE A 65 0.39 0.02 -5.02
C ILE A 65 1.89 -0.22 -5.22
N VAL A 66 2.61 0.83 -5.60
CA VAL A 66 4.05 0.79 -5.88
C VAL A 66 4.76 1.88 -5.09
N PHE A 67 5.85 1.54 -4.43
CA PHE A 67 6.79 2.51 -3.86
C PHE A 67 7.96 2.71 -4.81
N ARG A 68 8.18 3.95 -5.24
CA ARG A 68 9.27 4.31 -6.15
C ARG A 68 10.35 5.09 -5.43
N ARG A 69 11.57 4.56 -5.38
CA ARG A 69 12.75 5.22 -4.82
C ARG A 69 13.33 6.20 -5.84
N ILE A 70 12.96 7.48 -5.72
CA ILE A 70 13.38 8.52 -6.67
C ILE A 70 14.75 9.14 -6.34
N ASP A 71 15.35 8.79 -5.23
CA ASP A 71 16.71 9.16 -4.85
C ASP A 71 17.78 8.22 -5.43
N LEU A 72 17.36 7.11 -6.02
CA LEU A 72 18.23 6.15 -6.70
C LEU A 72 18.32 6.49 -8.19
N ASN A 73 19.42 6.10 -8.83
CA ASN A 73 19.64 6.30 -10.26
C ASN A 73 20.10 5.00 -10.93
N PRO A 74 19.26 4.36 -11.78
CA PRO A 74 17.88 4.75 -12.08
C PRO A 74 16.93 4.59 -10.88
N PRO A 75 15.75 5.26 -10.88
CA PRO A 75 14.72 5.02 -9.88
C PRO A 75 14.28 3.55 -9.85
N ILE A 76 13.97 3.04 -8.65
CA ILE A 76 13.58 1.63 -8.47
C ILE A 76 12.15 1.58 -7.95
N ASP A 77 11.32 0.79 -8.63
CA ASP A 77 9.95 0.49 -8.24
C ASP A 77 9.91 -0.77 -7.37
N ILE A 78 9.25 -0.68 -6.22
CA ILE A 78 9.06 -1.77 -5.27
C ILE A 78 7.55 -1.95 -5.10
N PRO A 79 6.94 -3.01 -5.64
CA PRO A 79 5.52 -3.25 -5.46
C PRO A 79 5.21 -3.53 -3.98
N ALA A 80 4.05 -3.07 -3.52
CA ALA A 80 3.56 -3.37 -2.19
C ALA A 80 3.06 -4.82 -2.12
N ASP A 81 3.99 -5.77 -2.22
CA ASP A 81 3.74 -7.20 -2.15
C ASP A 81 4.17 -7.76 -0.79
N ALA A 82 3.31 -8.56 -0.18
CA ALA A 82 3.59 -9.21 1.11
C ALA A 82 4.85 -10.11 1.05
N MET A 83 5.14 -10.68 -0.12
CA MET A 83 6.33 -11.52 -0.31
C MET A 83 7.65 -10.73 -0.30
N LEU A 84 7.58 -9.42 -0.44
CA LEU A 84 8.74 -8.51 -0.36
C LEU A 84 8.93 -7.90 1.04
N ILE A 85 8.06 -8.24 1.99
CA ILE A 85 8.23 -7.81 3.38
C ILE A 85 9.37 -8.61 4.00
N GLN A 86 10.35 -7.90 4.55
CA GLN A 86 11.41 -8.49 5.35
C GLN A 86 11.28 -8.08 6.81
N GLU A 87 11.83 -8.90 7.68
CA GLU A 87 11.89 -8.60 9.11
C GLU A 87 12.47 -7.21 9.35
N ALA A 88 11.73 -6.43 10.10
CA ALA A 88 12.14 -5.11 10.49
C ALA A 88 11.89 -4.91 11.98
N PHE A 89 12.85 -4.30 12.64
CA PHE A 89 12.67 -3.92 14.03
C PHE A 89 11.70 -2.74 14.12
N MET A 90 10.51 -2.99 14.67
CA MET A 90 9.46 -2.00 14.94
C MET A 90 8.89 -1.25 13.71
N CYS A 91 9.02 -1.78 12.50
CA CYS A 91 8.40 -1.21 11.30
C CYS A 91 8.26 -2.26 10.19
N SER A 92 7.43 -1.99 9.19
CA SER A 92 7.31 -2.83 7.99
C SER A 92 8.22 -2.30 6.89
N ASN A 93 9.09 -3.17 6.36
CA ASN A 93 9.99 -2.87 5.25
C ASN A 93 9.61 -3.69 4.02
N LEU A 94 9.52 -3.05 2.89
CA LEU A 94 9.55 -3.68 1.57
C LEU A 94 10.97 -3.68 1.05
N VAL A 95 11.45 -4.81 0.59
CA VAL A 95 12.81 -4.95 0.06
C VAL A 95 12.77 -5.68 -1.27
N GLN A 96 13.38 -5.07 -2.28
CA GLN A 96 13.57 -5.68 -3.60
C GLN A 96 14.96 -5.35 -4.08
N GLU A 97 15.76 -6.38 -4.40
CA GLU A 97 17.16 -6.25 -4.79
C GLU A 97 17.96 -5.42 -3.77
N ASN A 98 18.51 -4.29 -4.20
CA ASN A 98 19.30 -3.37 -3.37
C ASN A 98 18.49 -2.21 -2.81
N ALA A 99 17.19 -2.16 -3.06
CA ALA A 99 16.33 -1.07 -2.64
C ALA A 99 15.39 -1.51 -1.52
N LYS A 100 15.15 -0.59 -0.59
CA LYS A 100 14.14 -0.78 0.47
C LYS A 100 13.32 0.48 0.69
N VAL A 101 12.08 0.28 1.14
CA VAL A 101 11.24 1.34 1.71
C VAL A 101 10.66 0.85 3.03
N GLY A 102 10.98 1.55 4.12
CA GLY A 102 10.53 1.22 5.48
C GLY A 102 9.42 2.14 5.98
N THR A 103 8.85 1.76 7.13
CA THR A 103 7.80 2.51 7.84
C THR A 103 6.56 2.75 6.97
N ILE A 104 6.18 1.74 6.21
CA ILE A 104 5.07 1.84 5.22
C ILE A 104 3.69 1.65 5.84
N GLU A 105 3.60 1.13 7.06
CA GLU A 105 2.35 0.72 7.72
C GLU A 105 1.31 1.85 7.80
N HIS A 106 1.71 3.07 8.13
CA HIS A 106 0.79 4.20 8.27
C HIS A 106 0.20 4.65 6.92
N VAL A 107 1.06 4.76 5.89
CA VAL A 107 0.60 5.14 4.54
C VAL A 107 -0.24 4.02 3.93
N MET A 108 0.14 2.76 4.13
CA MET A 108 -0.65 1.63 3.64
C MET A 108 -2.01 1.54 4.31
N SER A 109 -2.08 1.83 5.62
CA SER A 109 -3.35 1.93 6.34
C SER A 109 -4.26 3.02 5.76
N ALA A 110 -3.70 4.18 5.40
CA ALA A 110 -4.45 5.26 4.75
C ALA A 110 -4.96 4.87 3.36
N ILE A 111 -4.09 4.28 2.52
CA ILE A 111 -4.42 3.80 1.17
C ILE A 111 -5.56 2.76 1.25
N ALA A 112 -5.44 1.80 2.18
CA ALA A 112 -6.44 0.77 2.42
C ALA A 112 -7.76 1.35 2.89
N GLY A 113 -7.73 2.24 3.89
CA GLY A 113 -8.92 2.87 4.46
C GLY A 113 -9.71 3.71 3.45
N LEU A 114 -9.04 4.31 2.48
CA LEU A 114 -9.65 5.05 1.38
C LEU A 114 -10.08 4.17 0.19
N GLY A 115 -9.71 2.88 0.22
CA GLY A 115 -10.03 1.93 -0.84
C GLY A 115 -9.32 2.25 -2.16
N ILE A 116 -8.12 2.80 -2.11
CA ILE A 116 -7.27 3.05 -3.28
C ILE A 116 -6.63 1.74 -3.70
N ASP A 117 -6.76 1.39 -4.97
CA ASP A 117 -6.23 0.15 -5.54
C ASP A 117 -4.92 0.38 -6.29
N ASN A 118 -4.75 1.55 -6.92
CA ASN A 118 -3.64 1.82 -7.80
C ASN A 118 -2.99 3.18 -7.46
N LEU A 119 -1.73 3.16 -7.05
CA LEU A 119 -1.01 4.37 -6.62
C LEU A 119 0.49 4.15 -6.69
N ILE A 120 1.24 5.15 -7.18
CA ILE A 120 2.69 5.20 -7.04
C ILE A 120 3.01 6.17 -5.91
N SER A 121 3.72 5.68 -4.89
CA SER A 121 4.25 6.46 -3.79
C SER A 121 5.75 6.69 -4.03
N GLU A 122 6.11 7.84 -4.64
CA GLU A 122 7.50 8.21 -4.84
C GLU A 122 8.11 8.71 -3.54
N VAL A 123 9.26 8.16 -3.15
CA VAL A 123 9.96 8.53 -1.91
C VAL A 123 11.42 8.87 -2.18
N SER A 124 11.91 9.94 -1.57
CA SER A 124 13.29 10.42 -1.74
C SER A 124 14.26 9.85 -0.71
N ALA A 125 13.90 8.77 -0.02
CA ALA A 125 14.75 8.10 0.96
C ALA A 125 14.30 6.65 1.19
N SER A 126 15.05 5.90 2.00
CA SER A 126 14.78 4.49 2.31
C SER A 126 13.63 4.24 3.29
N ALA A 127 12.84 5.26 3.62
CA ALA A 127 11.65 5.13 4.46
C ALA A 127 10.62 6.21 4.11
N VAL A 128 9.35 5.92 4.36
CA VAL A 128 8.26 6.90 4.31
C VAL A 128 8.40 7.88 5.49
N PRO A 129 8.04 9.17 5.35
CA PRO A 129 8.06 10.10 6.48
C PRO A 129 7.05 9.66 7.54
N ILE A 130 7.42 9.81 8.83
CA ILE A 130 6.58 9.34 9.94
C ILE A 130 5.34 10.21 10.17
N MET A 131 5.38 11.46 9.75
CA MET A 131 4.36 12.47 10.01
C MET A 131 4.10 12.63 11.53
N ASP A 132 2.86 12.37 11.98
CA ASP A 132 2.47 12.40 13.40
C ASP A 132 2.44 10.98 14.04
N GLY A 133 2.87 9.97 13.30
CA GLY A 133 2.82 8.57 13.76
C GLY A 133 1.47 7.90 13.57
N SER A 134 0.58 8.46 12.75
CA SER A 134 -0.71 7.88 12.41
C SER A 134 -0.99 7.87 10.90
N ALA A 135 -2.09 7.23 10.48
CA ALA A 135 -2.58 7.29 9.11
C ALA A 135 -3.27 8.63 8.77
N GLY A 136 -3.65 9.42 9.77
CA GLY A 136 -4.45 10.63 9.60
C GLY A 136 -3.89 11.64 8.58
N PRO A 137 -2.63 12.09 8.70
CA PRO A 137 -2.02 13.01 7.73
C PRO A 137 -2.00 12.47 6.30
N PHE A 138 -1.79 11.16 6.13
CA PHE A 138 -1.82 10.53 4.81
C PHE A 138 -3.23 10.49 4.23
N ILE A 139 -4.25 10.19 5.04
CA ILE A 139 -5.66 10.25 4.63
C ILE A 139 -5.99 11.67 4.13
N TYR A 140 -5.65 12.69 4.93
CA TYR A 140 -5.88 14.07 4.56
C TYR A 140 -5.20 14.43 3.22
N LEU A 141 -3.94 14.06 3.04
CA LEU A 141 -3.18 14.28 1.81
C LEU A 141 -3.81 13.58 0.60
N LEU A 142 -4.10 12.29 0.72
CA LEU A 142 -4.69 11.49 -0.37
C LEU A 142 -6.05 12.05 -0.79
N MET A 143 -6.88 12.51 0.16
CA MET A 143 -8.15 13.15 -0.14
C MET A 143 -7.97 14.46 -0.93
N GLN A 144 -6.88 15.21 -0.74
CA GLN A 144 -6.57 16.39 -1.56
C GLN A 144 -6.31 16.02 -3.03
N GLY A 145 -5.90 14.78 -3.30
CA GLY A 145 -5.70 14.26 -4.66
C GLY A 145 -6.99 13.94 -5.40
N GLU A 146 -8.15 13.97 -4.74
CA GLU A 146 -9.44 13.50 -5.23
C GLU A 146 -9.41 12.05 -5.71
N LEU A 147 -10.27 11.21 -5.15
CA LEU A 147 -10.40 9.81 -5.56
C LEU A 147 -11.23 9.71 -6.84
N VAL A 148 -10.77 8.91 -7.78
CA VAL A 148 -11.48 8.61 -9.02
C VAL A 148 -11.58 7.11 -9.25
N GLU A 149 -12.72 6.67 -9.78
CA GLU A 149 -12.91 5.29 -10.21
C GLU A 149 -12.26 5.06 -11.58
N GLN A 150 -11.72 3.87 -11.76
CA GLN A 150 -11.10 3.40 -13.00
C GLN A 150 -12.00 2.35 -13.65
N ASP A 151 -11.89 2.18 -14.95
CA ASP A 151 -12.75 1.24 -15.68
C ASP A 151 -12.24 -0.21 -15.60
N SER A 152 -12.05 -0.66 -14.35
CA SER A 152 -11.64 -2.02 -14.01
C SER A 152 -12.32 -2.47 -12.72
N PRO A 153 -12.76 -3.74 -12.63
CA PRO A 153 -13.41 -4.26 -11.43
C PRO A 153 -12.41 -4.32 -10.27
N LYS A 154 -12.88 -4.01 -9.07
CA LYS A 154 -12.09 -4.12 -7.84
C LYS A 154 -11.79 -5.59 -7.53
N LYS A 155 -10.57 -5.87 -7.14
CA LYS A 155 -10.14 -7.22 -6.73
C LYS A 155 -10.40 -7.43 -5.23
N PHE A 156 -10.89 -8.61 -4.88
CA PHE A 156 -11.18 -8.99 -3.50
C PHE A 156 -10.46 -10.27 -3.13
N VAL A 157 -10.00 -10.33 -1.88
CA VAL A 157 -9.52 -11.57 -1.27
C VAL A 157 -10.71 -12.29 -0.65
N ARG A 158 -10.94 -13.55 -1.05
CA ARG A 158 -11.94 -14.41 -0.45
C ARG A 158 -11.27 -15.48 0.40
N ILE A 159 -11.59 -15.50 1.69
CA ILE A 159 -11.15 -16.57 2.61
C ILE A 159 -12.03 -17.78 2.38
N ILE A 160 -11.44 -18.88 1.92
CA ILE A 160 -12.17 -20.12 1.58
C ILE A 160 -12.12 -21.19 2.67
N LYS A 161 -11.26 -21.06 3.66
CA LYS A 161 -11.19 -21.91 4.85
C LYS A 161 -10.52 -21.18 6.01
N PRO A 162 -10.87 -21.55 7.27
CA PRO A 162 -10.21 -20.96 8.44
C PRO A 162 -8.71 -21.31 8.44
N ILE A 163 -7.90 -20.37 8.89
CA ILE A 163 -6.45 -20.53 9.09
C ILE A 163 -6.16 -20.19 10.53
N GLU A 164 -5.50 -21.11 11.25
CA GLU A 164 -5.04 -20.89 12.62
C GLU A 164 -3.50 -20.92 12.63
N ALA A 165 -2.90 -19.94 13.26
CA ALA A 165 -1.47 -19.94 13.59
C ALA A 165 -1.31 -20.07 15.10
N LEU A 166 -0.62 -21.11 15.54
CA LEU A 166 -0.24 -21.33 16.93
C LEU A 166 1.22 -20.87 17.10
N ILE A 167 1.46 -20.02 18.07
CA ILE A 167 2.81 -19.60 18.45
C ILE A 167 3.08 -20.24 19.83
N ASP A 168 4.10 -21.08 19.89
CA ASP A 168 4.57 -21.73 21.13
C ASP A 168 5.29 -20.75 22.05
#